data_bc82efe50a712f11efb19fd59bf64494
#
_entry.id   bc82efe50a712f11efb19fd59bf64494
#
_cell.length_a   1.000
_cell.length_b   1.000
_cell.length_c   1.000
_cell.angle_alpha   90.00
_cell.angle_beta   90.00
_cell.angle_gamma   90.00
#
_symmetry.space_group_name_H-M   'P 1'
#
loop_
_entity.id
_entity.type
_entity.pdbx_description
1 polymer ?
#
loop_
_entity_poly.entity_id
_entity_poly.type
_entity_poly.pdbx_seq_one_letter_code
_entity_poly.pdbx_strand_id
1 'polypeptide(L)'
;MLRFDHNEILGLNLMSVNEYQQTILIIDDAKENIVVLSRLLKSHGNIRFAQNGEEGLSSAMQNTPDLILLDISMPGLDGFEVLSRLKQSPSTADIPVIFITGIPDSDTEEKGLTLGAVDYITKPFASAVVKARVRHQLKLQRLTRALKEANSRLTLLAMTDPLTGAHNRRYFIEMLKNELVRAQRYHHPTCLMVIDIDRFKDINDSFGHDIGDQVIIEVVKVSSGVLRKNDVFSRFGGEEFTILLPETTLEEATAIAERLCTNIANTKIITPQNQIAFTVSGGVMQVESGDDTPEKTLKRADIALYQAKQQGRNRIVVAK
;
A
#
# COMPACT_ATOMS: atom_id res chain seq x y z
N MET A 1 -4.01 26.57 -18.13
CA MET A 1 -4.46 25.21 -18.48
C MET A 1 -3.51 24.24 -17.81
N LEU A 2 -3.68 24.07 -16.48
CA LEU A 2 -2.89 23.11 -15.67
C LEU A 2 -3.74 21.85 -15.58
N ARG A 3 -3.42 20.86 -16.39
CA ARG A 3 -3.87 19.47 -16.20
C ARG A 3 -3.15 18.95 -14.96
N PHE A 4 -3.84 18.89 -13.85
CA PHE A 4 -3.41 18.07 -12.73
C PHE A 4 -3.52 16.62 -13.18
N ASP A 5 -2.37 15.97 -13.27
CA ASP A 5 -2.30 14.58 -13.68
C ASP A 5 -2.89 13.72 -12.54
N HIS A 6 -4.01 13.09 -12.82
CA HIS A 6 -4.75 12.22 -11.88
C HIS A 6 -3.87 11.09 -11.31
N ASN A 7 -2.70 10.87 -11.93
CA ASN A 7 -1.72 9.88 -11.57
C ASN A 7 -0.77 10.30 -10.43
N GLU A 8 -0.61 11.61 -10.16
CA GLU A 8 0.22 12.09 -9.04
C GLU A 8 -0.46 11.90 -7.67
N ILE A 9 -1.80 12.00 -7.63
CA ILE A 9 -2.58 11.85 -6.38
C ILE A 9 -2.60 10.39 -5.90
N LEU A 10 -2.49 9.43 -6.82
CA LEU A 10 -2.55 8.01 -6.50
C LEU A 10 -1.17 7.35 -6.30
N GLY A 11 -0.06 8.09 -6.52
CA GLY A 11 1.28 7.49 -6.54
C GLY A 11 1.42 6.35 -7.58
N LEU A 12 0.45 6.26 -8.48
CA LEU A 12 0.41 5.30 -9.57
C LEU A 12 1.00 5.97 -10.79
N ASN A 13 2.33 5.96 -10.86
CA ASN A 13 2.99 6.05 -12.13
C ASN A 13 2.44 4.87 -12.96
N LEU A 14 1.49 5.14 -13.86
CA LEU A 14 1.25 4.29 -15.01
C LEU A 14 2.52 4.39 -15.87
N MET A 15 3.61 3.81 -15.35
CA MET A 15 4.70 3.44 -16.22
C MET A 15 4.05 2.59 -17.31
N SER A 16 4.05 3.12 -18.53
CA SER A 16 3.97 2.35 -19.76
C SER A 16 4.53 0.97 -19.45
N VAL A 17 3.97 -0.08 -20.03
CA VAL A 17 4.53 -1.43 -20.06
C VAL A 17 5.90 -1.33 -20.75
N ASN A 18 6.83 -0.63 -20.11
CA ASN A 18 8.24 -0.74 -20.38
C ASN A 18 8.56 -2.15 -19.96
N GLU A 19 9.00 -2.96 -20.90
CA GLU A 19 9.44 -4.33 -20.72
C GLU A 19 10.36 -4.34 -19.49
N TYR A 20 9.80 -4.72 -18.32
CA TYR A 20 10.59 -4.92 -17.11
C TYR A 20 11.55 -6.07 -17.45
N GLN A 21 12.79 -5.71 -17.75
CA GLN A 21 13.83 -6.67 -18.09
C GLN A 21 14.29 -7.34 -16.80
N GLN A 22 13.87 -8.59 -16.63
CA GLN A 22 14.21 -9.39 -15.44
C GLN A 22 15.73 -9.46 -15.26
N THR A 23 16.20 -9.43 -14.02
CA THR A 23 17.62 -9.47 -13.67
C THR A 23 17.99 -10.84 -13.09
N ILE A 24 19.02 -11.46 -13.64
CA ILE A 24 19.58 -12.72 -13.16
C ILE A 24 20.96 -12.42 -12.55
N LEU A 25 21.17 -12.80 -11.30
CA LEU A 25 22.46 -12.73 -10.62
C LEU A 25 23.12 -14.12 -10.65
N ILE A 26 24.34 -14.21 -11.20
CA ILE A 26 25.15 -15.42 -11.22
C ILE A 26 26.26 -15.26 -10.17
N ILE A 27 26.35 -16.22 -9.24
CA ILE A 27 27.38 -16.25 -8.19
C ILE A 27 28.17 -17.55 -8.36
N ASP A 28 29.41 -17.46 -8.84
CA ASP A 28 30.30 -18.61 -9.10
C ASP A 28 31.74 -18.10 -9.06
N ASP A 29 32.66 -18.80 -8.41
CA ASP A 29 34.06 -18.40 -8.32
C ASP A 29 34.85 -18.62 -9.59
N ALA A 30 34.37 -19.52 -10.46
CA ALA A 30 34.98 -19.81 -11.77
C ALA A 30 34.46 -18.85 -12.87
N LYS A 31 35.33 -17.98 -13.36
CA LYS A 31 35.00 -17.03 -14.43
C LYS A 31 34.46 -17.68 -15.70
N GLU A 32 34.95 -18.89 -16.01
CA GLU A 32 34.50 -19.69 -17.14
C GLU A 32 33.01 -20.02 -17.06
N ASN A 33 32.54 -20.40 -15.89
CA ASN A 33 31.12 -20.69 -15.62
C ASN A 33 30.25 -19.43 -15.80
N ILE A 34 30.69 -18.31 -15.24
CA ILE A 34 30.02 -17.02 -15.40
C ILE A 34 29.87 -16.65 -16.86
N VAL A 35 30.95 -16.77 -17.65
CA VAL A 35 30.94 -16.45 -19.07
C VAL A 35 30.00 -17.37 -19.87
N VAL A 36 30.02 -18.67 -19.59
CA VAL A 36 29.13 -19.64 -20.25
C VAL A 36 27.66 -19.33 -19.92
N LEU A 37 27.32 -19.21 -18.65
CA LEU A 37 25.95 -18.92 -18.20
C LEU A 37 25.46 -17.57 -18.70
N SER A 38 26.29 -16.53 -18.66
CA SER A 38 25.95 -15.20 -19.20
C SER A 38 25.61 -15.24 -20.69
N ARG A 39 26.38 -15.97 -21.49
CA ARG A 39 26.09 -16.16 -22.92
C ARG A 39 24.78 -16.93 -23.15
N LEU A 40 24.55 -18.00 -22.37
CA LEU A 40 23.34 -18.82 -22.50
C LEU A 40 22.07 -18.04 -22.14
N LEU A 41 22.16 -17.12 -21.17
CA LEU A 41 21.03 -16.45 -20.58
C LEU A 41 20.84 -15.00 -21.05
N LYS A 42 21.73 -14.46 -21.88
CA LYS A 42 21.64 -13.07 -22.36
C LYS A 42 20.29 -12.68 -22.98
N SER A 43 19.58 -13.63 -23.58
CA SER A 43 18.25 -13.40 -24.16
C SER A 43 17.09 -13.51 -23.14
N HIS A 44 17.37 -13.84 -21.89
CA HIS A 44 16.35 -14.08 -20.86
C HIS A 44 16.26 -12.95 -19.85
N GLY A 45 17.24 -12.03 -19.82
CA GLY A 45 17.24 -10.92 -18.89
C GLY A 45 18.56 -10.17 -18.82
N ASN A 46 18.64 -9.20 -17.94
CA ASN A 46 19.88 -8.52 -17.61
C ASN A 46 20.73 -9.41 -16.70
N ILE A 47 21.99 -9.65 -17.07
CA ILE A 47 22.88 -10.54 -16.32
C ILE A 47 23.80 -9.71 -15.44
N ARG A 48 23.80 -10.01 -14.15
CA ARG A 48 24.78 -9.54 -13.17
C ARG A 48 25.55 -10.74 -12.65
N PHE A 49 26.74 -10.54 -12.13
CA PHE A 49 27.55 -11.62 -11.60
C PHE A 49 28.35 -11.17 -10.37
N ALA A 50 28.74 -12.14 -9.58
CA ALA A 50 29.66 -12.01 -8.46
C ALA A 50 30.60 -13.23 -8.44
N GLN A 51 31.83 -13.06 -7.98
CA GLN A 51 32.86 -14.11 -7.98
C GLN A 51 33.04 -14.78 -6.61
N ASN A 52 32.28 -14.39 -5.63
CA ASN A 52 32.27 -15.00 -4.30
C ASN A 52 30.94 -14.72 -3.59
N GLY A 53 30.70 -15.44 -2.49
CA GLY A 53 29.45 -15.37 -1.76
C GLY A 53 29.16 -14.00 -1.12
N GLU A 54 30.17 -13.29 -0.62
CA GLU A 54 30.00 -11.98 0.02
C GLU A 54 29.61 -10.90 -0.98
N GLU A 55 30.29 -10.88 -2.13
CA GLU A 55 29.94 -9.99 -3.26
C GLU A 55 28.53 -10.29 -3.78
N GLY A 56 28.18 -11.58 -3.87
CA GLY A 56 26.84 -12.03 -4.25
C GLY A 56 25.75 -11.53 -3.31
N LEU A 57 25.94 -11.68 -2.00
CA LEU A 57 25.01 -11.15 -0.98
C LEU A 57 24.86 -9.63 -1.06
N SER A 58 25.99 -8.91 -1.10
CA SER A 58 25.97 -7.46 -1.23
C SER A 58 25.23 -7.01 -2.48
N SER A 59 25.50 -7.66 -3.62
CA SER A 59 24.84 -7.40 -4.90
C SER A 59 23.34 -7.67 -4.86
N ALA A 60 22.91 -8.75 -4.20
CA ALA A 60 21.49 -9.10 -4.06
C ALA A 60 20.72 -8.10 -3.16
N MET A 61 21.37 -7.62 -2.08
CA MET A 61 20.76 -6.64 -1.15
C MET A 61 20.64 -5.24 -1.75
N GLN A 62 21.65 -4.80 -2.54
CA GLN A 62 21.63 -3.48 -3.15
C GLN A 62 20.61 -3.35 -4.29
N ASN A 63 20.48 -4.39 -5.09
CA ASN A 63 19.57 -4.42 -6.23
C ASN A 63 19.01 -5.83 -6.39
N THR A 64 17.86 -6.05 -5.80
CA THR A 64 17.16 -7.34 -5.73
C THR A 64 16.98 -7.97 -7.12
N PRO A 65 17.66 -9.10 -7.44
CA PRO A 65 17.47 -9.80 -8.71
C PRO A 65 16.17 -10.61 -8.73
N ASP A 66 15.69 -10.95 -9.92
CA ASP A 66 14.51 -11.82 -10.09
C ASP A 66 14.85 -13.30 -9.96
N LEU A 67 16.13 -13.67 -10.09
CA LEU A 67 16.65 -15.02 -9.97
C LEU A 67 18.12 -15.00 -9.61
N ILE A 68 18.56 -15.91 -8.74
CA ILE A 68 19.96 -16.15 -8.43
C ILE A 68 20.35 -17.54 -8.94
N LEU A 69 21.44 -17.63 -9.69
CA LEU A 69 22.17 -18.87 -9.96
C LEU A 69 23.38 -18.90 -9.04
N LEU A 70 23.48 -19.89 -8.17
CA LEU A 70 24.43 -19.92 -7.06
C LEU A 70 25.26 -21.20 -7.09
N ASP A 71 26.56 -21.08 -7.26
CA ASP A 71 27.45 -22.22 -7.08
C ASP A 71 27.49 -22.66 -5.60
N ILE A 72 27.47 -23.95 -5.38
CA ILE A 72 27.57 -24.52 -4.03
C ILE A 72 29.02 -24.46 -3.53
N SER A 73 29.98 -24.80 -4.39
CA SER A 73 31.38 -25.01 -4.00
C SER A 73 32.22 -23.77 -4.29
N MET A 74 32.19 -22.80 -3.39
CA MET A 74 32.99 -21.59 -3.49
C MET A 74 33.94 -21.45 -2.28
N PRO A 75 35.14 -20.88 -2.46
CA PRO A 75 36.03 -20.60 -1.34
C PRO A 75 35.46 -19.50 -0.43
N GLY A 76 35.69 -19.67 0.88
CA GLY A 76 35.19 -18.75 1.90
C GLY A 76 33.73 -19.04 2.25
N LEU A 77 32.82 -18.20 1.82
CA LEU A 77 31.38 -18.37 2.03
C LEU A 77 30.79 -19.33 0.99
N ASP A 78 30.40 -20.54 1.39
CA ASP A 78 29.80 -21.51 0.47
C ASP A 78 28.37 -21.16 0.05
N GLY A 79 27.86 -21.86 -0.97
CA GLY A 79 26.52 -21.56 -1.50
C GLY A 79 25.39 -21.83 -0.52
N PHE A 80 25.52 -22.79 0.38
CA PHE A 80 24.51 -23.06 1.40
C PHE A 80 24.41 -21.93 2.43
N GLU A 81 25.56 -21.39 2.82
CA GLU A 81 25.62 -20.28 3.76
C GLU A 81 25.10 -18.99 3.11
N VAL A 82 25.41 -18.75 1.84
CA VAL A 82 24.83 -17.64 1.04
C VAL A 82 23.31 -17.76 1.00
N LEU A 83 22.76 -18.93 0.67
CA LEU A 83 21.32 -19.16 0.63
C LEU A 83 20.69 -18.92 1.99
N SER A 84 21.28 -19.44 3.07
CA SER A 84 20.77 -19.26 4.43
C SER A 84 20.66 -17.77 4.79
N ARG A 85 21.68 -16.97 4.50
CA ARG A 85 21.67 -15.51 4.75
C ARG A 85 20.66 -14.77 3.88
N LEU A 86 20.51 -15.16 2.60
CA LEU A 86 19.48 -14.61 1.73
C LEU A 86 18.07 -14.86 2.28
N LYS A 87 17.80 -16.06 2.79
CA LYS A 87 16.49 -16.44 3.33
C LYS A 87 16.17 -15.83 4.70
N GLN A 88 17.17 -15.41 5.47
CA GLN A 88 17.00 -14.69 6.73
C GLN A 88 16.67 -13.20 6.57
N SER A 89 16.97 -12.59 5.44
CA SER A 89 16.72 -11.18 5.18
C SER A 89 15.37 -10.96 4.49
N PRO A 90 14.45 -10.16 5.06
CA PRO A 90 13.13 -9.91 4.44
C PRO A 90 13.20 -9.34 3.02
N SER A 91 14.27 -8.61 2.68
CA SER A 91 14.45 -8.01 1.34
C SER A 91 14.86 -9.03 0.27
N THR A 92 15.44 -10.16 0.66
CA THR A 92 15.98 -11.17 -0.26
C THR A 92 15.35 -12.55 -0.10
N ALA A 93 14.56 -12.79 0.95
CA ALA A 93 13.97 -14.10 1.26
C ALA A 93 13.11 -14.67 0.13
N ASP A 94 12.37 -13.82 -0.58
CA ASP A 94 11.48 -14.23 -1.68
C ASP A 94 12.22 -14.46 -3.02
N ILE A 95 13.53 -14.16 -3.12
CA ILE A 95 14.29 -14.36 -4.35
C ILE A 95 14.46 -15.87 -4.61
N PRO A 96 14.05 -16.39 -5.77
CA PRO A 96 14.31 -17.77 -6.14
C PRO A 96 15.81 -17.98 -6.37
N VAL A 97 16.34 -19.08 -5.82
CA VAL A 97 17.75 -19.47 -5.97
C VAL A 97 17.81 -20.86 -6.60
N ILE A 98 18.50 -20.96 -7.73
CA ILE A 98 18.85 -22.23 -8.37
C ILE A 98 20.31 -22.53 -8.03
N PHE A 99 20.57 -23.68 -7.40
CA PHE A 99 21.93 -24.10 -7.17
C PHE A 99 22.62 -24.61 -8.45
N ILE A 100 23.91 -24.37 -8.52
CA ILE A 100 24.81 -24.95 -9.48
C ILE A 100 25.71 -25.97 -8.75
N THR A 101 25.74 -27.21 -9.21
CA THR A 101 26.52 -28.27 -8.53
C THR A 101 27.36 -29.09 -9.53
N GLY A 102 28.57 -29.46 -9.12
CA GLY A 102 29.42 -30.36 -9.88
C GLY A 102 29.17 -31.84 -9.60
N ILE A 103 28.48 -32.18 -8.54
CA ILE A 103 28.24 -33.56 -8.10
C ILE A 103 26.72 -33.75 -7.95
N PRO A 104 26.10 -34.63 -8.74
CA PRO A 104 24.74 -35.08 -8.52
C PRO A 104 24.71 -36.04 -7.34
N ASP A 105 24.66 -35.52 -6.11
CA ASP A 105 24.50 -36.29 -4.89
C ASP A 105 23.13 -35.97 -4.29
N SER A 106 22.33 -37.00 -4.03
CA SER A 106 20.97 -36.89 -3.48
C SER A 106 20.93 -36.09 -2.19
N ASP A 107 21.93 -36.28 -1.31
CA ASP A 107 21.97 -35.61 -0.01
C ASP A 107 22.22 -34.10 -0.13
N THR A 108 23.06 -33.70 -1.06
CA THR A 108 23.32 -32.29 -1.40
C THR A 108 22.11 -31.60 -2.02
N GLU A 109 21.38 -32.30 -2.89
CA GLU A 109 20.15 -31.79 -3.51
C GLU A 109 19.03 -31.64 -2.47
N GLU A 110 18.79 -32.66 -1.63
CA GLU A 110 17.80 -32.63 -0.55
C GLU A 110 18.09 -31.51 0.44
N LYS A 111 19.34 -31.35 0.85
CA LYS A 111 19.79 -30.26 1.73
C LYS A 111 19.49 -28.89 1.10
N GLY A 112 19.80 -28.69 -0.17
CA GLY A 112 19.59 -27.43 -0.86
C GLY A 112 18.11 -27.05 -0.95
N LEU A 113 17.25 -27.99 -1.32
CA LEU A 113 15.81 -27.80 -1.40
C LEU A 113 15.19 -27.53 -0.01
N THR A 114 15.65 -28.24 1.02
CA THR A 114 15.21 -28.03 2.41
C THR A 114 15.57 -26.63 2.92
N LEU A 115 16.72 -26.08 2.52
CA LEU A 115 17.14 -24.73 2.85
C LEU A 115 16.41 -23.64 2.03
N GLY A 116 15.57 -24.02 1.07
CA GLY A 116 14.72 -23.10 0.32
C GLY A 116 15.25 -22.72 -1.09
N ALA A 117 16.18 -23.50 -1.64
CA ALA A 117 16.46 -23.43 -3.08
C ALA A 117 15.24 -23.94 -3.86
N VAL A 118 14.99 -23.35 -5.05
CA VAL A 118 13.84 -23.73 -5.88
C VAL A 118 14.16 -24.81 -6.89
N ASP A 119 15.46 -25.01 -7.21
CA ASP A 119 15.91 -25.98 -8.19
C ASP A 119 17.45 -26.12 -8.13
N TYR A 120 18.01 -27.02 -8.95
CA TYR A 120 19.45 -27.18 -9.13
C TYR A 120 19.82 -27.43 -10.60
N ILE A 121 21.06 -27.12 -10.96
CA ILE A 121 21.64 -27.32 -12.31
C ILE A 121 22.98 -28.01 -12.13
N THR A 122 23.17 -29.15 -12.79
CA THR A 122 24.43 -29.93 -12.72
C THR A 122 25.43 -29.43 -13.74
N LYS A 123 26.71 -29.43 -13.39
CA LYS A 123 27.85 -29.26 -14.29
C LYS A 123 28.21 -30.65 -14.88
N PRO A 124 28.55 -30.79 -16.17
CA PRO A 124 28.63 -29.72 -17.19
C PRO A 124 27.25 -29.24 -17.67
N PHE A 125 27.16 -27.96 -18.02
CA PHE A 125 25.92 -27.30 -18.38
C PHE A 125 25.30 -27.85 -19.66
N ALA A 126 24.15 -28.50 -19.56
CA ALA A 126 23.28 -28.78 -20.69
C ALA A 126 22.49 -27.52 -21.05
N SER A 127 22.83 -26.82 -22.12
CA SER A 127 22.26 -25.53 -22.52
C SER A 127 20.71 -25.51 -22.51
N ALA A 128 20.07 -26.59 -23.01
CA ALA A 128 18.62 -26.72 -23.03
C ALA A 128 18.01 -26.76 -21.61
N VAL A 129 18.65 -27.48 -20.69
CA VAL A 129 18.22 -27.63 -19.30
C VAL A 129 18.35 -26.30 -18.55
N VAL A 130 19.51 -25.63 -18.65
CA VAL A 130 19.73 -24.32 -18.03
C VAL A 130 18.67 -23.33 -18.49
N LYS A 131 18.46 -23.17 -19.79
CA LYS A 131 17.46 -22.26 -20.35
C LYS A 131 16.05 -22.61 -19.92
N ALA A 132 15.70 -23.90 -19.87
CA ALA A 132 14.36 -24.33 -19.48
C ALA A 132 14.07 -24.00 -18.00
N ARG A 133 15.00 -24.33 -17.08
CA ARG A 133 14.85 -24.10 -15.64
C ARG A 133 14.81 -22.61 -15.33
N VAL A 134 15.74 -21.82 -15.87
CA VAL A 134 15.76 -20.37 -15.69
C VAL A 134 14.48 -19.72 -16.21
N ARG A 135 14.07 -20.06 -17.45
CA ARG A 135 12.82 -19.54 -18.03
C ARG A 135 11.61 -19.90 -17.19
N HIS A 136 11.56 -21.11 -16.65
CA HIS A 136 10.45 -21.54 -15.77
C HIS A 136 10.37 -20.69 -14.51
N GLN A 137 11.51 -20.49 -13.81
CA GLN A 137 11.56 -19.72 -12.58
C GLN A 137 11.28 -18.24 -12.82
N LEU A 138 11.82 -17.64 -13.86
CA LEU A 138 11.52 -16.26 -14.24
C LEU A 138 10.04 -16.06 -14.57
N LYS A 139 9.41 -17.04 -15.25
CA LYS A 139 7.97 -17.00 -15.52
C LYS A 139 7.14 -17.07 -14.22
N LEU A 140 7.49 -17.98 -13.30
CA LEU A 140 6.83 -18.09 -12.00
C LEU A 140 6.96 -16.79 -11.21
N GLN A 141 8.16 -16.22 -11.13
CA GLN A 141 8.41 -14.96 -10.43
C GLN A 141 7.57 -13.81 -11.01
N ARG A 142 7.51 -13.71 -12.33
CA ARG A 142 6.67 -12.71 -13.03
C ARG A 142 5.19 -12.88 -12.69
N LEU A 143 4.68 -14.11 -12.73
CA LEU A 143 3.27 -14.40 -12.42
C LEU A 143 2.94 -14.10 -10.96
N THR A 144 3.82 -14.49 -10.03
CA THR A 144 3.66 -14.21 -8.59
C THR A 144 3.62 -12.71 -8.31
N ARG A 145 4.51 -11.94 -8.95
CA ARG A 145 4.53 -10.49 -8.85
C ARG A 145 3.25 -9.87 -9.41
N ALA A 146 2.83 -10.26 -10.61
CA ALA A 146 1.60 -9.77 -11.20
C ALA A 146 0.36 -10.09 -10.36
N LEU A 147 0.32 -11.28 -9.74
CA LEU A 147 -0.75 -11.65 -8.82
C LEU A 147 -0.74 -10.82 -7.53
N LYS A 148 0.43 -10.59 -6.92
CA LYS A 148 0.58 -9.71 -5.75
C LYS A 148 0.11 -8.28 -6.07
N GLU A 149 0.51 -7.74 -7.21
CA GLU A 149 0.10 -6.41 -7.68
C GLU A 149 -1.41 -6.32 -7.95
N ALA A 150 -1.97 -7.32 -8.64
CA ALA A 150 -3.40 -7.38 -8.89
C ALA A 150 -4.22 -7.48 -7.59
N ASN A 151 -3.78 -8.30 -6.64
CA ASN A 151 -4.44 -8.45 -5.34
C ASN A 151 -4.37 -7.15 -4.51
N SER A 152 -3.21 -6.49 -4.49
CA SER A 152 -3.05 -5.18 -3.84
C SER A 152 -3.96 -4.13 -4.46
N ARG A 153 -4.09 -4.12 -5.80
CA ARG A 153 -5.00 -3.21 -6.51
C ARG A 153 -6.46 -3.50 -6.21
N LEU A 154 -6.85 -4.77 -6.16
CA LEU A 154 -8.22 -5.16 -5.77
C LEU A 154 -8.52 -4.74 -4.33
N THR A 155 -7.59 -4.90 -3.41
CA THR A 155 -7.72 -4.47 -2.02
C THR A 155 -7.91 -2.97 -1.94
N LEU A 156 -7.10 -2.19 -2.66
CA LEU A 156 -7.22 -0.74 -2.71
C LEU A 156 -8.59 -0.30 -3.25
N LEU A 157 -9.03 -0.88 -4.38
CA LEU A 157 -10.35 -0.60 -4.98
C LEU A 157 -11.51 -0.98 -4.05
N ALA A 158 -11.35 -2.04 -3.25
CA ALA A 158 -12.35 -2.46 -2.28
C ALA A 158 -12.43 -1.57 -1.03
N MET A 159 -11.36 -0.82 -0.71
CA MET A 159 -11.21 -0.07 0.55
C MET A 159 -11.22 1.46 0.39
N THR A 160 -11.11 1.99 -0.84
CA THR A 160 -11.03 3.43 -1.08
C THR A 160 -12.17 3.93 -1.96
N ASP A 161 -12.45 5.22 -1.87
CA ASP A 161 -13.33 5.97 -2.76
C ASP A 161 -12.58 6.38 -4.04
N PRO A 162 -13.09 6.10 -5.23
CA PRO A 162 -12.36 6.32 -6.48
C PRO A 162 -12.14 7.79 -6.83
N LEU A 163 -12.98 8.72 -6.33
CA LEU A 163 -12.85 10.14 -6.61
C LEU A 163 -11.75 10.77 -5.75
N THR A 164 -11.68 10.37 -4.49
CA THR A 164 -10.89 11.08 -3.47
C THR A 164 -9.66 10.35 -3.00
N GLY A 165 -9.61 9.03 -3.15
CA GLY A 165 -8.58 8.16 -2.56
C GLY A 165 -8.72 7.96 -1.04
N ALA A 166 -9.65 8.65 -0.37
CA ALA A 166 -9.98 8.41 1.04
C ALA A 166 -10.57 7.00 1.20
N HIS A 167 -10.60 6.47 2.43
CA HIS A 167 -11.29 5.21 2.65
C HIS A 167 -12.76 5.30 2.27
N ASN A 168 -13.35 4.19 1.84
CA ASN A 168 -14.78 4.13 1.54
C ASN A 168 -15.59 3.69 2.76
N ARG A 169 -16.93 3.77 2.65
CA ARG A 169 -17.87 3.36 3.69
C ARG A 169 -17.64 1.94 4.21
N ARG A 170 -17.32 0.98 3.32
CA ARG A 170 -17.12 -0.43 3.72
C ARG A 170 -15.94 -0.56 4.68
N TYR A 171 -14.82 0.01 4.32
CA TYR A 171 -13.62 0.02 5.17
C TYR A 171 -13.88 0.68 6.51
N PHE A 172 -14.55 1.84 6.50
CA PHE A 172 -14.88 2.55 7.72
C PHE A 172 -15.72 1.73 8.71
N ILE A 173 -16.78 1.07 8.21
CA ILE A 173 -17.64 0.23 9.05
C ILE A 173 -16.87 -0.94 9.66
N GLU A 174 -15.95 -1.54 8.92
CA GLU A 174 -15.09 -2.61 9.43
C GLU A 174 -14.13 -2.11 10.51
N MET A 175 -13.48 -0.97 10.29
CA MET A 175 -12.61 -0.34 11.30
C MET A 175 -13.38 0.08 12.55
N LEU A 176 -14.55 0.67 12.39
CA LEU A 176 -15.41 1.04 13.52
C LEU A 176 -15.83 -0.19 14.34
N LYS A 177 -16.23 -1.31 13.71
CA LYS A 177 -16.53 -2.56 14.42
C LYS A 177 -15.36 -3.02 15.28
N ASN A 178 -14.17 -3.06 14.69
CA ASN A 178 -12.97 -3.50 15.37
C ASN A 178 -12.63 -2.58 16.56
N GLU A 179 -12.77 -1.27 16.35
CA GLU A 179 -12.44 -0.27 17.36
C GLU A 179 -13.45 -0.26 18.52
N LEU A 180 -14.74 -0.47 18.26
CA LEU A 180 -15.75 -0.63 19.32
C LEU A 180 -15.40 -1.79 20.27
N VAL A 181 -14.98 -2.94 19.72
CA VAL A 181 -14.53 -4.09 20.51
C VAL A 181 -13.27 -3.75 21.33
N ARG A 182 -12.31 -3.02 20.73
CA ARG A 182 -11.07 -2.62 21.40
C ARG A 182 -11.35 -1.61 22.51
N ALA A 183 -12.15 -0.58 22.25
CA ALA A 183 -12.52 0.45 23.20
C ALA A 183 -13.20 -0.16 24.44
N GLN A 184 -14.12 -1.11 24.25
CA GLN A 184 -14.76 -1.84 25.33
C GLN A 184 -13.78 -2.71 26.14
N ARG A 185 -12.85 -3.40 25.45
CA ARG A 185 -11.90 -4.30 26.09
C ARG A 185 -10.83 -3.57 26.90
N TYR A 186 -10.32 -2.49 26.38
CA TYR A 186 -9.17 -1.76 26.95
C TYR A 186 -9.55 -0.46 27.64
N HIS A 187 -10.83 -0.08 27.60
CA HIS A 187 -11.37 1.15 28.22
C HIS A 187 -10.64 2.44 27.82
N HIS A 188 -10.10 2.48 26.58
CA HIS A 188 -9.52 3.72 26.07
C HIS A 188 -10.59 4.60 25.40
N PRO A 189 -10.45 5.93 25.49
CA PRO A 189 -11.38 6.83 24.85
C PRO A 189 -11.31 6.70 23.33
N THR A 190 -12.45 6.65 22.68
CA THR A 190 -12.56 6.61 21.22
C THR A 190 -13.67 7.55 20.80
N CYS A 191 -13.41 8.38 19.80
CA CYS A 191 -14.40 9.32 19.29
C CYS A 191 -14.74 9.05 17.83
N LEU A 192 -15.97 9.39 17.47
CA LEU A 192 -16.49 9.36 16.11
C LEU A 192 -16.94 10.77 15.73
N MET A 193 -16.66 11.14 14.47
CA MET A 193 -17.15 12.37 13.87
C MET A 193 -17.81 12.07 12.52
N VAL A 194 -18.94 12.69 12.28
CA VAL A 194 -19.59 12.73 10.97
C VAL A 194 -19.62 14.17 10.50
N ILE A 195 -19.18 14.44 9.28
CA ILE A 195 -19.20 15.76 8.67
C ILE A 195 -19.87 15.72 7.30
N ASP A 196 -20.44 16.84 6.90
CA ASP A 196 -21.15 16.98 5.63
C ASP A 196 -20.89 18.39 5.06
N ILE A 197 -20.73 18.48 3.74
CA ILE A 197 -20.49 19.75 3.05
C ILE A 197 -21.80 20.56 3.02
N ASP A 198 -21.76 21.74 3.60
CA ASP A 198 -22.91 22.62 3.68
C ASP A 198 -23.37 23.07 2.28
N ARG A 199 -24.67 22.92 2.00
CA ARG A 199 -25.28 23.34 0.74
C ARG A 199 -24.60 22.80 -0.51
N PHE A 200 -24.10 21.57 -0.46
CA PHE A 200 -23.37 20.97 -1.58
C PHE A 200 -24.18 20.93 -2.87
N LYS A 201 -25.49 20.71 -2.77
CA LYS A 201 -26.39 20.78 -3.92
C LYS A 201 -26.37 22.15 -4.58
N ASP A 202 -26.40 23.24 -3.78
CA ASP A 202 -26.36 24.62 -4.32
C ASP A 202 -25.04 24.89 -5.08
N ILE A 203 -23.93 24.29 -4.61
CA ILE A 203 -22.64 24.37 -5.31
C ILE A 203 -22.72 23.66 -6.67
N ASN A 204 -23.24 22.43 -6.71
CA ASN A 204 -23.41 21.69 -7.95
C ASN A 204 -24.36 22.41 -8.93
N ASP A 205 -25.48 22.89 -8.44
CA ASP A 205 -26.47 23.58 -9.26
C ASP A 205 -25.93 24.90 -9.82
N SER A 206 -25.05 25.61 -9.09
CA SER A 206 -24.49 26.92 -9.51
C SER A 206 -23.22 26.78 -10.34
N PHE A 207 -22.36 25.80 -10.11
CA PHE A 207 -21.02 25.73 -10.70
C PHE A 207 -20.74 24.41 -11.45
N GLY A 208 -21.69 23.47 -11.45
CA GLY A 208 -21.55 22.17 -12.09
C GLY A 208 -20.88 21.10 -11.21
N HIS A 209 -21.11 19.83 -11.58
CA HIS A 209 -20.60 18.67 -10.83
C HIS A 209 -19.07 18.62 -10.78
N ASP A 210 -18.37 19.08 -11.80
CA ASP A 210 -16.90 19.09 -11.82
C ASP A 210 -16.31 19.96 -10.68
N ILE A 211 -17.00 21.06 -10.34
CA ILE A 211 -16.62 21.92 -9.21
C ILE A 211 -17.00 21.25 -7.88
N GLY A 212 -18.16 20.60 -7.83
CA GLY A 212 -18.53 19.79 -6.67
C GLY A 212 -17.50 18.71 -6.36
N ASP A 213 -17.01 18.01 -7.37
CA ASP A 213 -15.95 17.00 -7.22
C ASP A 213 -14.65 17.62 -6.70
N GLN A 214 -14.27 18.81 -7.18
CA GLN A 214 -13.11 19.53 -6.64
C GLN A 214 -13.29 19.92 -5.18
N VAL A 215 -14.48 20.34 -4.76
CA VAL A 215 -14.79 20.64 -3.35
C VAL A 215 -14.62 19.38 -2.48
N ILE A 216 -15.16 18.24 -2.92
CA ILE A 216 -15.01 16.96 -2.25
C ILE A 216 -13.52 16.57 -2.09
N ILE A 217 -12.74 16.70 -3.15
CA ILE A 217 -11.29 16.41 -3.14
C ILE A 217 -10.56 17.35 -2.18
N GLU A 218 -10.90 18.63 -2.16
CA GLU A 218 -10.24 19.59 -1.29
C GLU A 218 -10.57 19.36 0.19
N VAL A 219 -11.80 18.95 0.53
CA VAL A 219 -12.16 18.50 1.89
C VAL A 219 -11.25 17.36 2.35
N VAL A 220 -11.01 16.37 1.49
CA VAL A 220 -10.11 15.24 1.81
C VAL A 220 -8.68 15.71 2.02
N LYS A 221 -8.17 16.59 1.16
CA LYS A 221 -6.81 17.11 1.26
C LYS A 221 -6.58 17.92 2.54
N VAL A 222 -7.52 18.82 2.88
CA VAL A 222 -7.47 19.60 4.13
C VAL A 222 -7.54 18.68 5.35
N SER A 223 -8.44 17.70 5.32
CA SER A 223 -8.61 16.73 6.41
C SER A 223 -7.35 15.90 6.64
N SER A 224 -6.71 15.43 5.57
CA SER A 224 -5.45 14.67 5.66
C SER A 224 -4.30 15.45 6.30
N GLY A 225 -4.30 16.78 6.19
CA GLY A 225 -3.33 17.66 6.84
C GLY A 225 -3.57 17.86 8.34
N VAL A 226 -4.74 17.50 8.85
CA VAL A 226 -5.15 17.69 10.25
C VAL A 226 -5.08 16.39 11.04
N LEU A 227 -5.40 15.28 10.39
CA LEU A 227 -5.56 13.96 11.01
C LEU A 227 -4.22 13.23 11.17
N ARG A 228 -4.14 12.34 12.17
CA ARG A 228 -2.98 11.49 12.44
C ARG A 228 -3.05 10.22 11.57
N LYS A 229 -1.93 9.54 11.44
CA LYS A 229 -1.84 8.28 10.66
C LYS A 229 -2.79 7.17 11.17
N ASN A 230 -3.09 7.15 12.45
CA ASN A 230 -3.96 6.14 13.06
C ASN A 230 -5.44 6.52 13.02
N ASP A 231 -5.76 7.77 12.67
CA ASP A 231 -7.14 8.19 12.48
C ASP A 231 -7.68 7.61 11.17
N VAL A 232 -8.93 7.18 11.17
CA VAL A 232 -9.56 6.62 9.97
C VAL A 232 -10.49 7.65 9.38
N PHE A 233 -10.13 8.19 8.23
CA PHE A 233 -10.95 9.14 7.48
C PHE A 233 -11.56 8.47 6.26
N SER A 234 -12.88 8.62 6.07
CA SER A 234 -13.56 8.03 4.93
C SER A 234 -14.60 8.96 4.30
N ARG A 235 -14.81 8.79 3.00
CA ARG A 235 -15.99 9.30 2.32
C ARG A 235 -17.11 8.27 2.48
N PHE A 236 -18.13 8.66 3.24
CA PHE A 236 -19.20 7.75 3.61
C PHE A 236 -20.29 7.65 2.52
N GLY A 237 -20.50 8.73 1.76
CA GLY A 237 -21.39 8.80 0.59
C GLY A 237 -21.55 10.24 0.13
N GLY A 238 -21.74 10.48 -1.16
CA GLY A 238 -21.99 11.82 -1.69
C GLY A 238 -21.03 12.89 -1.16
N GLU A 239 -21.54 13.77 -0.33
CA GLU A 239 -20.85 14.86 0.37
C GLU A 239 -20.56 14.57 1.86
N GLU A 240 -20.83 13.35 2.32
CA GLU A 240 -20.69 12.95 3.73
C GLU A 240 -19.34 12.24 3.97
N PHE A 241 -18.70 12.58 5.09
CA PHE A 241 -17.45 11.97 5.53
C PHE A 241 -17.54 11.52 6.98
N THR A 242 -16.79 10.50 7.33
CA THR A 242 -16.70 9.98 8.71
C THR A 242 -15.25 9.89 9.14
N ILE A 243 -15.02 10.18 10.43
CA ILE A 243 -13.69 10.14 11.03
C ILE A 243 -13.77 9.35 12.32
N LEU A 244 -12.94 8.32 12.45
CA LEU A 244 -12.77 7.56 13.68
C LEU A 244 -11.43 7.97 14.30
N LEU A 245 -11.47 8.33 15.57
CA LEU A 245 -10.35 8.84 16.36
C LEU A 245 -10.10 7.89 17.54
N PRO A 246 -9.27 6.83 17.34
CA PRO A 246 -8.89 5.95 18.44
C PRO A 246 -8.04 6.69 19.48
N GLU A 247 -8.12 6.23 20.73
CA GLU A 247 -7.32 6.76 21.85
C GLU A 247 -7.37 8.30 21.95
N THR A 248 -8.57 8.86 21.74
CA THR A 248 -8.81 10.32 21.69
C THR A 248 -10.01 10.66 22.56
N THR A 249 -9.84 11.61 23.48
CA THR A 249 -10.91 12.11 24.36
C THR A 249 -11.88 13.00 23.59
N LEU A 250 -13.08 13.21 24.16
CA LEU A 250 -14.08 14.07 23.55
C LEU A 250 -13.60 15.53 23.37
N GLU A 251 -12.81 16.04 24.29
CA GLU A 251 -12.22 17.39 24.23
C GLU A 251 -11.23 17.50 23.07
N GLU A 252 -10.32 16.52 22.95
CA GLU A 252 -9.35 16.45 21.85
C GLU A 252 -10.05 16.30 20.49
N ALA A 253 -11.06 15.43 20.41
CA ALA A 253 -11.84 15.22 19.19
C ALA A 253 -12.60 16.48 18.78
N THR A 254 -13.16 17.21 19.74
CA THR A 254 -13.85 18.48 19.49
C THR A 254 -12.87 19.52 18.95
N ALA A 255 -11.69 19.65 19.55
CA ALA A 255 -10.65 20.57 19.07
C ALA A 255 -10.16 20.22 17.65
N ILE A 256 -10.00 18.92 17.33
CA ILE A 256 -9.67 18.45 15.98
C ILE A 256 -10.78 18.85 15.00
N ALA A 257 -12.04 18.63 15.36
CA ALA A 257 -13.22 18.92 14.55
C ALA A 257 -13.36 20.42 14.25
N GLU A 258 -13.20 21.28 15.25
CA GLU A 258 -13.26 22.74 15.11
C GLU A 258 -12.13 23.26 14.21
N ARG A 259 -10.91 22.74 14.40
CA ARG A 259 -9.77 23.07 13.53
C ARG A 259 -10.03 22.66 12.09
N LEU A 260 -10.62 21.48 11.88
CA LEU A 260 -10.95 20.97 10.55
C LEU A 260 -12.02 21.86 9.88
N CYS A 261 -13.08 22.17 10.60
CA CYS A 261 -14.15 23.09 10.14
C CYS A 261 -13.59 24.46 9.77
N THR A 262 -12.72 25.02 10.61
CA THR A 262 -12.07 26.33 10.37
C THR A 262 -11.16 26.29 9.15
N ASN A 263 -10.33 25.25 9.00
CA ASN A 263 -9.42 25.12 7.87
C ASN A 263 -10.20 24.99 6.54
N ILE A 264 -11.28 24.21 6.55
CA ILE A 264 -12.15 24.05 5.37
C ILE A 264 -12.82 25.38 5.02
N ALA A 265 -13.38 26.12 6.00
CA ALA A 265 -14.01 27.41 5.76
C ALA A 265 -13.05 28.48 5.20
N ASN A 266 -11.74 28.38 5.52
CA ASN A 266 -10.70 29.25 4.99
C ASN A 266 -10.18 28.84 3.60
N THR A 267 -10.56 27.65 3.14
CA THR A 267 -10.15 27.12 1.83
C THR A 267 -11.13 27.59 0.74
N LYS A 268 -10.61 27.85 -0.45
CA LYS A 268 -11.39 28.28 -1.61
C LYS A 268 -10.99 27.53 -2.84
N ILE A 269 -11.97 27.15 -3.66
CA ILE A 269 -11.71 26.68 -5.01
C ILE A 269 -11.54 27.89 -5.93
N ILE A 270 -10.40 27.99 -6.57
CA ILE A 270 -10.08 29.10 -7.49
C ILE A 270 -10.33 28.63 -8.91
N THR A 271 -11.25 29.28 -9.61
CA THR A 271 -11.50 29.10 -11.03
C THR A 271 -11.13 30.36 -11.78
N PRO A 272 -10.99 30.38 -13.12
CA PRO A 272 -10.70 31.58 -13.87
C PRO A 272 -11.73 32.72 -13.69
N GLN A 273 -12.97 32.40 -13.33
CA GLN A 273 -14.07 33.36 -13.19
C GLN A 273 -14.47 33.64 -11.74
N ASN A 274 -14.22 32.68 -10.80
CA ASN A 274 -14.79 32.73 -9.45
C ASN A 274 -13.83 32.23 -8.38
N GLN A 275 -14.05 32.69 -7.15
CA GLN A 275 -13.53 32.06 -5.93
C GLN A 275 -14.73 31.48 -5.17
N ILE A 276 -14.76 30.16 -5.02
CA ILE A 276 -15.88 29.44 -4.42
C ILE A 276 -15.48 29.07 -3.00
N ALA A 277 -16.17 29.64 -2.03
CA ALA A 277 -16.06 29.28 -0.62
C ALA A 277 -17.08 28.20 -0.28
N PHE A 278 -16.70 27.31 0.60
CA PHE A 278 -17.57 26.24 1.10
C PHE A 278 -17.26 25.97 2.57
N THR A 279 -18.21 25.39 3.26
CA THR A 279 -18.09 25.06 4.68
C THR A 279 -18.57 23.63 4.92
N VAL A 280 -18.29 23.12 6.11
CA VAL A 280 -18.80 21.84 6.56
C VAL A 280 -19.48 21.99 7.93
N SER A 281 -20.48 21.17 8.17
CA SER A 281 -21.07 20.97 9.50
C SER A 281 -20.69 19.58 9.99
N GLY A 282 -20.54 19.39 11.29
CA GLY A 282 -20.19 18.09 11.85
C GLY A 282 -20.83 17.80 13.20
N GLY A 283 -21.02 16.50 13.46
CA GLY A 283 -21.38 15.94 14.75
C GLY A 283 -20.23 15.13 15.31
N VAL A 284 -19.85 15.36 16.55
CA VAL A 284 -18.79 14.64 17.28
C VAL A 284 -19.39 13.93 18.47
N MET A 285 -18.94 12.70 18.71
CA MET A 285 -19.34 11.94 19.90
C MET A 285 -18.19 11.09 20.43
N GLN A 286 -18.22 10.79 21.71
CA GLN A 286 -17.40 9.75 22.31
C GLN A 286 -18.18 8.44 22.35
N VAL A 287 -17.50 7.33 22.03
CA VAL A 287 -18.05 5.98 22.15
C VAL A 287 -18.28 5.66 23.62
N GLU A 288 -19.47 5.19 23.95
CA GLU A 288 -19.90 4.79 25.29
C GLU A 288 -20.19 3.29 25.37
N SER A 289 -20.37 2.78 26.57
CA SER A 289 -20.63 1.35 26.81
C SER A 289 -21.91 0.80 26.14
N GLY A 290 -22.83 1.68 25.73
CA GLY A 290 -24.04 1.32 24.99
C GLY A 290 -23.91 1.33 23.46
N ASP A 291 -22.75 1.79 22.94
CA ASP A 291 -22.44 1.86 21.50
C ASP A 291 -21.81 0.54 21.05
N ASP A 292 -22.61 -0.50 21.00
CA ASP A 292 -22.19 -1.87 20.70
C ASP A 292 -22.20 -2.20 19.19
N THR A 293 -22.81 -1.33 18.38
CA THR A 293 -22.88 -1.52 16.92
C THR A 293 -22.55 -0.22 16.17
N PRO A 294 -21.93 -0.32 14.97
CA PRO A 294 -21.66 0.85 14.12
C PRO A 294 -22.90 1.68 13.82
N GLU A 295 -24.04 1.06 13.64
CA GLU A 295 -25.30 1.73 13.29
C GLU A 295 -25.78 2.65 14.43
N LYS A 296 -25.69 2.18 15.69
CA LYS A 296 -26.05 3.01 16.86
C LYS A 296 -25.08 4.17 17.03
N THR A 297 -23.78 3.88 16.92
CA THR A 297 -22.71 4.88 17.05
C THR A 297 -22.86 5.98 15.99
N LEU A 298 -23.02 5.61 14.72
CA LEU A 298 -23.22 6.57 13.62
C LEU A 298 -24.48 7.40 13.82
N LYS A 299 -25.59 6.79 14.26
CA LYS A 299 -26.85 7.50 14.49
C LYS A 299 -26.73 8.62 15.52
N ARG A 300 -25.93 8.43 16.59
CA ARG A 300 -25.69 9.47 17.59
C ARG A 300 -24.92 10.65 16.98
N ALA A 301 -23.87 10.38 16.20
CA ALA A 301 -23.12 11.43 15.52
C ALA A 301 -23.97 12.17 14.48
N ASP A 302 -24.84 11.46 13.74
CA ASP A 302 -25.76 12.05 12.76
C ASP A 302 -26.78 13.00 13.40
N ILE A 303 -27.28 12.67 14.60
CA ILE A 303 -28.17 13.56 15.36
C ILE A 303 -27.46 14.89 15.68
N ALA A 304 -26.19 14.83 16.09
CA ALA A 304 -25.40 16.03 16.36
C ALA A 304 -25.10 16.82 15.07
N LEU A 305 -24.78 16.14 13.95
CA LEU A 305 -24.63 16.79 12.64
C LEU A 305 -25.92 17.50 12.20
N TYR A 306 -27.07 16.87 12.39
CA TYR A 306 -28.35 17.48 12.08
C TYR A 306 -28.58 18.76 12.92
N GLN A 307 -28.26 18.74 14.23
CA GLN A 307 -28.30 19.91 15.07
C GLN A 307 -27.34 21.02 14.58
N ALA A 308 -26.13 20.67 14.17
CA ALA A 308 -25.20 21.65 13.59
C ALA A 308 -25.78 22.36 12.35
N LYS A 309 -26.41 21.59 11.46
CA LYS A 309 -27.11 22.14 10.28
C LYS A 309 -28.27 23.06 10.63
N GLN A 310 -29.09 22.70 11.67
CA GLN A 310 -30.21 23.53 12.15
C GLN A 310 -29.75 24.82 12.83
N GLN A 311 -28.65 24.80 13.56
CA GLN A 311 -28.12 25.94 14.32
C GLN A 311 -27.40 26.98 13.40
N GLY A 312 -27.41 26.81 12.08
CA GLY A 312 -26.87 27.78 11.12
C GLY A 312 -25.65 27.30 10.36
N ARG A 313 -25.31 26.02 10.41
CA ARG A 313 -24.21 25.38 9.67
C ARG A 313 -22.81 25.90 10.06
N ASN A 314 -21.78 25.50 9.31
CA ASN A 314 -20.38 25.87 9.53
C ASN A 314 -19.95 25.73 11.00
N ARG A 315 -20.26 24.60 11.61
CA ARG A 315 -19.98 24.33 13.03
C ARG A 315 -19.94 22.86 13.38
N ILE A 316 -19.42 22.62 14.55
CA ILE A 316 -19.38 21.31 15.17
C ILE A 316 -20.38 21.29 16.34
N VAL A 317 -21.12 20.22 16.50
CA VAL A 317 -21.96 19.94 17.67
C VAL A 317 -21.55 18.63 18.30
N VAL A 318 -21.43 18.62 19.60
CA VAL A 318 -21.12 17.41 20.39
C VAL A 318 -22.43 16.70 20.72
N ALA A 319 -22.50 15.40 20.43
CA ALA A 319 -23.63 14.57 20.82
C ALA A 319 -23.70 14.45 22.36
N LYS A 320 -24.92 14.55 22.87
CA LYS A 320 -25.20 14.33 24.29
C LYS A 320 -25.48 12.87 24.57
#